data_39fa3f933dbc7c71bbc05979cd5262ad
#
_entry.id   39fa3f933dbc7c71bbc05979cd5262ad
#
_cell.length_a   1.000
_cell.length_b   1.000
_cell.length_c   1.000
_cell.angle_alpha   90.00
_cell.angle_beta   90.00
_cell.angle_gamma   90.00
#
_symmetry.space_group_name_H-M   'P 1'
#
loop_
_entity.id
_entity.type
_entity.pdbx_description
1 polymer ?
#
loop_
_entity_poly.entity_id
_entity_poly.type
_entity_poly.pdbx_seq_one_letter_code
_entity_poly.pdbx_strand_id
1 'polypeptide(L)'
;MTTAQRGNERLTARQAQLLDQLEELFLAEGFARFTLEDLAVRLHCSKTTLYALAGSKEQLAVRVVRHFFRRATAAVEARTATERDPERRVTAYLEAVARALTPASPAFHRDLEAFPPGRAVYERNTAVAAQRVSALITEGVAAGRFREVHAALVADTVTTLMLRIGRGDTARATGLDDAAAYRELAALLLHGISL
;
A
#
# COMPACT_ATOMS: atom_id res chain seq x y z
N MET A 1 -26.39 -10.37 19.44
CA MET A 1 -25.84 -9.02 19.66
C MET A 1 -24.43 -9.15 20.23
N THR A 2 -23.47 -8.37 19.77
CA THR A 2 -22.12 -8.17 20.30
C THR A 2 -21.01 -9.02 19.70
N THR A 3 -20.53 -8.70 18.48
CA THR A 3 -19.20 -9.13 18.00
C THR A 3 -18.48 -8.05 17.18
N ALA A 4 -18.94 -6.80 17.20
CA ALA A 4 -18.42 -5.73 16.32
C ALA A 4 -17.52 -4.69 17.02
N GLN A 5 -17.07 -4.90 18.25
CA GLN A 5 -16.44 -3.83 19.06
C GLN A 5 -15.00 -4.09 19.56
N ARG A 6 -14.23 -5.02 18.95
CA ARG A 6 -12.81 -5.23 19.33
C ARG A 6 -11.80 -4.57 18.35
N GLY A 7 -12.16 -3.46 17.72
CA GLY A 7 -11.38 -2.84 16.64
C GLY A 7 -10.35 -1.79 17.06
N ASN A 8 -10.23 -1.38 18.33
CA ASN A 8 -9.34 -0.26 18.70
C ASN A 8 -8.66 -0.44 20.08
N GLU A 9 -8.26 -1.65 20.44
CA GLU A 9 -7.35 -1.82 21.58
C GLU A 9 -5.98 -1.24 21.22
N ARG A 10 -5.53 -0.27 22.01
CA ARG A 10 -4.16 0.27 21.90
C ARG A 10 -3.17 -0.86 22.12
N LEU A 11 -2.36 -1.15 21.09
CA LEU A 11 -1.29 -2.12 21.18
C LEU A 11 -0.32 -1.73 22.31
N THR A 12 0.15 -2.72 23.08
CA THR A 12 1.31 -2.51 23.95
C THR A 12 2.54 -2.24 23.09
N ALA A 13 3.57 -1.60 23.66
CA ALA A 13 4.83 -1.35 22.95
C ALA A 13 5.43 -2.66 22.38
N ARG A 14 5.35 -3.76 23.13
CA ARG A 14 5.82 -5.08 22.70
C ARG A 14 5.01 -5.63 21.52
N GLN A 15 3.70 -5.46 21.55
CA GLN A 15 2.83 -5.88 20.43
C GLN A 15 3.06 -5.04 19.18
N ALA A 16 3.29 -3.74 19.32
CA ALA A 16 3.63 -2.86 18.20
C ALA A 16 4.97 -3.29 17.57
N GLN A 17 6.01 -3.49 18.37
CA GLN A 17 7.31 -3.98 17.91
C GLN A 17 7.20 -5.32 17.18
N LEU A 18 6.43 -6.26 17.73
CA LEU A 18 6.23 -7.57 17.10
C LEU A 18 5.49 -7.45 15.76
N LEU A 19 4.54 -6.54 15.67
CA LEU A 19 3.81 -6.29 14.43
C LEU A 19 4.71 -5.67 13.36
N ASP A 20 5.64 -4.78 13.74
CA ASP A 20 6.63 -4.22 12.83
C ASP A 20 7.61 -5.31 12.33
N GLN A 21 8.09 -6.19 13.20
CA GLN A 21 8.92 -7.33 12.80
C GLN A 21 8.21 -8.31 11.88
N LEU A 22 6.92 -8.58 12.13
CA LEU A 22 6.08 -9.40 11.23
C LEU A 22 5.90 -8.74 9.87
N GLU A 23 5.72 -7.42 9.83
CA GLU A 23 5.63 -6.65 8.60
C GLU A 23 6.91 -6.80 7.78
N GLU A 24 8.08 -6.55 8.37
CA GLU A 24 9.37 -6.69 7.70
C GLU A 24 9.57 -8.10 7.13
N LEU A 25 9.29 -9.13 7.94
CA LEU A 25 9.41 -10.53 7.51
C LEU A 25 8.48 -10.86 6.35
N PHE A 26 7.22 -10.46 6.44
CA PHE A 26 6.22 -10.75 5.41
C PHE A 26 6.52 -10.02 4.11
N LEU A 27 6.94 -8.77 4.18
CA LEU A 27 7.34 -8.00 3.00
C LEU A 27 8.54 -8.63 2.31
N ALA A 28 9.55 -9.08 3.07
CA ALA A 28 10.77 -9.65 2.51
C ALA A 28 10.55 -11.07 1.94
N GLU A 29 9.83 -11.93 2.64
CA GLU A 29 9.81 -13.37 2.38
C GLU A 29 8.44 -13.94 1.99
N GLY A 30 7.38 -13.12 1.98
CA GLY A 30 5.99 -13.58 1.90
C GLY A 30 5.50 -14.15 3.25
N PHE A 31 4.29 -14.66 3.29
CA PHE A 31 3.68 -15.14 4.54
C PHE A 31 3.00 -16.52 4.42
N ALA A 32 2.72 -16.99 3.22
CA ALA A 32 1.98 -18.24 3.03
C ALA A 32 2.73 -19.45 3.59
N ARG A 33 4.05 -19.49 3.41
CA ARG A 33 4.93 -20.61 3.80
C ARG A 33 5.11 -20.79 5.31
N PHE A 34 4.91 -19.76 6.11
CA PHE A 34 5.15 -19.80 7.55
C PHE A 34 3.96 -20.42 8.30
N THR A 35 4.23 -21.27 9.28
CA THR A 35 3.29 -21.61 10.34
C THR A 35 3.41 -20.61 11.50
N LEU A 36 2.46 -20.62 12.45
CA LEU A 36 2.61 -19.81 13.68
C LEU A 36 3.82 -20.27 14.53
N GLU A 37 4.23 -21.53 14.37
CA GLU A 37 5.42 -22.09 15.01
C GLU A 37 6.70 -21.48 14.45
N ASP A 38 6.82 -21.45 13.12
CA ASP A 38 7.94 -20.85 12.41
C ASP A 38 8.07 -19.35 12.76
N LEU A 39 6.95 -18.64 12.80
CA LEU A 39 6.91 -17.21 13.17
C LEU A 39 7.35 -17.01 14.64
N ALA A 40 6.89 -17.87 15.56
CA ALA A 40 7.28 -17.76 16.97
C ALA A 40 8.80 -17.97 17.16
N VAL A 41 9.39 -18.96 16.47
CA VAL A 41 10.84 -19.19 16.48
C VAL A 41 11.59 -18.01 15.87
N ARG A 42 11.19 -17.56 14.67
CA ARG A 42 11.86 -16.46 13.95
C ARG A 42 11.85 -15.14 14.72
N LEU A 43 10.76 -14.86 15.44
CA LEU A 43 10.55 -13.60 16.16
C LEU A 43 10.91 -13.70 17.65
N HIS A 44 11.48 -14.83 18.06
CA HIS A 44 11.86 -15.09 19.45
C HIS A 44 10.71 -14.78 20.45
N CYS A 45 9.50 -15.28 20.13
CA CYS A 45 8.32 -15.10 20.98
C CYS A 45 7.54 -16.43 21.13
N SER A 46 6.58 -16.45 22.06
CA SER A 46 5.69 -17.60 22.20
C SER A 46 4.54 -17.57 21.19
N LYS A 47 3.99 -18.73 20.85
CA LYS A 47 2.73 -18.82 20.08
C LYS A 47 1.60 -18.03 20.75
N THR A 48 1.53 -18.06 22.08
CA THR A 48 0.55 -17.28 22.85
C THR A 48 0.67 -15.79 22.58
N THR A 49 1.89 -15.28 22.41
CA THR A 49 2.13 -13.87 22.06
C THR A 49 1.58 -13.54 20.68
N LEU A 50 1.73 -14.44 19.69
CA LEU A 50 1.14 -14.28 18.35
C LEU A 50 -0.38 -14.36 18.40
N TYR A 51 -0.95 -15.30 19.17
CA TYR A 51 -2.40 -15.39 19.37
C TYR A 51 -3.00 -14.17 20.08
N ALA A 52 -2.22 -13.47 20.92
CA ALA A 52 -2.65 -12.20 21.50
C ALA A 52 -2.75 -11.07 20.46
N LEU A 53 -2.04 -11.18 19.31
CA LEU A 53 -2.22 -10.27 18.18
C LEU A 53 -3.42 -10.64 17.31
N ALA A 54 -3.65 -11.93 17.08
CA ALA A 54 -4.73 -12.40 16.21
C ALA A 54 -5.08 -13.85 16.54
N GLY A 55 -6.37 -14.21 16.45
CA GLY A 55 -6.88 -15.53 16.82
C GLY A 55 -6.50 -16.67 15.85
N SER A 56 -5.98 -16.36 14.65
CA SER A 56 -5.48 -17.34 13.67
C SER A 56 -4.36 -16.76 12.82
N LYS A 57 -3.65 -17.63 12.06
CA LYS A 57 -2.63 -17.23 11.09
C LYS A 57 -3.21 -16.28 10.04
N GLU A 58 -4.39 -16.59 9.53
CA GLU A 58 -5.08 -15.78 8.51
C GLU A 58 -5.42 -14.39 9.06
N GLN A 59 -5.95 -14.32 10.28
CA GLN A 59 -6.21 -13.04 10.94
C GLN A 59 -4.93 -12.25 11.20
N LEU A 60 -3.83 -12.93 11.56
CA LEU A 60 -2.52 -12.32 11.72
C LEU A 60 -2.03 -11.73 10.40
N ALA A 61 -2.13 -12.48 9.30
CA ALA A 61 -1.76 -12.00 7.97
C ALA A 61 -2.56 -10.75 7.57
N VAL A 62 -3.88 -10.77 7.73
CA VAL A 62 -4.73 -9.59 7.47
C VAL A 62 -4.31 -8.40 8.34
N ARG A 63 -3.99 -8.64 9.61
CA ARG A 63 -3.58 -7.57 10.54
C ARG A 63 -2.26 -6.95 10.11
N VAL A 64 -1.28 -7.76 9.72
CA VAL A 64 0.02 -7.29 9.20
C VAL A 64 -0.14 -6.50 7.91
N VAL A 65 -0.91 -7.02 6.95
CA VAL A 65 -1.19 -6.34 5.68
C VAL A 65 -1.87 -4.98 5.92
N ARG A 66 -2.86 -4.92 6.82
CA ARG A 66 -3.49 -3.64 7.19
C ARG A 66 -2.55 -2.68 7.89
N HIS A 67 -1.65 -3.19 8.73
CA HIS A 67 -0.63 -2.39 9.41
C HIS A 67 0.30 -1.76 8.40
N PHE A 68 0.83 -2.53 7.47
CA PHE A 68 1.67 -2.06 6.37
C PHE A 68 1.01 -0.94 5.57
N PHE A 69 -0.19 -1.16 5.04
CA PHE A 69 -0.85 -0.15 4.21
C PHE A 69 -1.21 1.12 4.99
N ARG A 70 -1.56 1.01 6.26
CA ARG A 70 -1.79 2.19 7.11
C ARG A 70 -0.52 3.02 7.28
N ARG A 71 0.63 2.38 7.53
CA ARG A 71 1.93 3.07 7.66
C ARG A 71 2.37 3.68 6.33
N ALA A 72 2.24 2.91 5.26
CA ALA A 72 2.53 3.37 3.91
C ALA A 72 1.72 4.63 3.55
N THR A 73 0.40 4.58 3.76
CA THR A 73 -0.48 5.74 3.52
C THR A 73 -0.08 6.95 4.35
N ALA A 74 0.21 6.77 5.64
CA ALA A 74 0.63 7.87 6.50
C ALA A 74 1.95 8.51 6.03
N ALA A 75 2.93 7.70 5.62
CA ALA A 75 4.21 8.17 5.09
C ALA A 75 4.03 8.91 3.75
N VAL A 76 3.19 8.40 2.86
CA VAL A 76 2.87 9.02 1.56
C VAL A 76 2.21 10.38 1.77
N GLU A 77 1.19 10.47 2.63
CA GLU A 77 0.50 11.74 2.89
C GLU A 77 1.43 12.77 3.56
N ALA A 78 2.25 12.33 4.53
CA ALA A 78 3.24 13.21 5.17
C ALA A 78 4.22 13.81 4.15
N ARG A 79 4.71 13.00 3.20
CA ARG A 79 5.60 13.48 2.14
C ARG A 79 4.88 14.42 1.17
N THR A 80 3.66 14.10 0.78
CA THR A 80 2.86 14.92 -0.14
C THR A 80 2.52 16.29 0.46
N ALA A 81 2.25 16.34 1.76
CA ALA A 81 1.93 17.57 2.46
C ALA A 81 3.08 18.61 2.51
N THR A 82 4.32 18.19 2.26
CA THR A 82 5.47 19.10 2.21
C THR A 82 5.53 19.92 0.92
N GLU A 83 4.81 19.49 -0.14
CA GLU A 83 4.78 20.18 -1.43
C GLU A 83 3.56 21.10 -1.53
N ARG A 84 3.76 22.29 -2.09
CA ARG A 84 2.70 23.29 -2.29
C ARG A 84 2.28 23.41 -3.75
N ASP A 85 3.21 23.21 -4.67
CA ASP A 85 2.95 23.26 -6.11
C ASP A 85 2.15 22.03 -6.55
N PRO A 86 1.03 22.16 -7.28
CA PRO A 86 0.17 21.04 -7.68
C PRO A 86 0.90 19.96 -8.48
N GLU A 87 1.78 20.33 -9.41
CA GLU A 87 2.52 19.34 -10.22
C GLU A 87 3.48 18.55 -9.35
N ARG A 88 4.22 19.24 -8.47
CA ARG A 88 5.13 18.58 -7.51
C ARG A 88 4.39 17.71 -6.50
N ARG A 89 3.16 18.07 -6.12
CA ARG A 89 2.35 17.25 -5.23
C ARG A 89 1.96 15.91 -5.85
N VAL A 90 1.55 15.90 -7.13
CA VAL A 90 1.23 14.65 -7.85
C VAL A 90 2.48 13.78 -7.96
N THR A 91 3.62 14.36 -8.39
CA THR A 91 4.90 13.64 -8.49
C THR A 91 5.32 13.07 -7.13
N ALA A 92 5.34 13.90 -6.08
CA ALA A 92 5.75 13.50 -4.75
C ALA A 92 4.87 12.38 -4.18
N TYR A 93 3.55 12.42 -4.47
CA TYR A 93 2.62 11.37 -4.07
C TYR A 93 2.97 10.03 -4.73
N LEU A 94 3.09 9.98 -6.05
CA LEU A 94 3.37 8.75 -6.79
C LEU A 94 4.76 8.18 -6.47
N GLU A 95 5.78 9.03 -6.35
CA GLU A 95 7.10 8.61 -5.88
C GLU A 95 7.10 8.08 -4.44
N ALA A 96 6.30 8.69 -3.55
CA ALA A 96 6.18 8.19 -2.19
C ALA A 96 5.47 6.84 -2.13
N VAL A 97 4.46 6.62 -2.99
CA VAL A 97 3.83 5.29 -3.16
C VAL A 97 4.85 4.27 -3.64
N ALA A 98 5.64 4.59 -4.67
CA ALA A 98 6.69 3.70 -5.15
C ALA A 98 7.68 3.31 -4.03
N ARG A 99 8.17 4.30 -3.28
CA ARG A 99 9.09 4.05 -2.15
C ARG A 99 8.46 3.21 -1.04
N ALA A 100 7.18 3.46 -0.73
CA ALA A 100 6.48 2.70 0.31
C ALA A 100 6.29 1.23 -0.06
N LEU A 101 6.15 0.91 -1.35
CA LEU A 101 5.97 -0.44 -1.87
C LEU A 101 7.30 -1.17 -2.16
N THR A 102 8.43 -0.45 -2.27
CA THR A 102 9.75 -1.03 -2.57
C THR A 102 10.15 -2.22 -1.68
N PRO A 103 9.83 -2.27 -0.36
CA PRO A 103 10.16 -3.41 0.48
C PRO A 103 9.39 -4.70 0.17
N ALA A 104 8.28 -4.60 -0.59
CA ALA A 104 7.40 -5.72 -0.88
C ALA A 104 8.00 -6.63 -1.96
N SER A 105 8.43 -7.82 -1.56
CA SER A 105 9.04 -8.81 -2.45
C SER A 105 8.02 -9.43 -3.42
N PRO A 106 8.48 -10.06 -4.51
CA PRO A 106 7.61 -10.86 -5.37
C PRO A 106 6.89 -12.00 -4.62
N ALA A 107 7.48 -12.53 -3.53
CA ALA A 107 6.83 -13.54 -2.70
C ALA A 107 5.63 -12.96 -1.94
N PHE A 108 5.79 -11.77 -1.35
CA PHE A 108 4.69 -11.08 -0.69
C PHE A 108 3.52 -10.80 -1.65
N HIS A 109 3.81 -10.31 -2.86
CA HIS A 109 2.77 -10.03 -3.85
C HIS A 109 2.03 -11.31 -4.29
N ARG A 110 2.73 -12.42 -4.52
CA ARG A 110 2.10 -13.71 -4.84
C ARG A 110 1.20 -14.21 -3.72
N ASP A 111 1.68 -14.14 -2.47
CA ASP A 111 0.91 -14.56 -1.31
C ASP A 111 -0.33 -13.68 -1.11
N LEU A 112 -0.19 -12.37 -1.33
CA LEU A 112 -1.28 -11.40 -1.23
C LEU A 112 -2.36 -11.67 -2.28
N GLU A 113 -1.98 -11.96 -3.53
CA GLU A 113 -2.90 -12.28 -4.62
C GLU A 113 -3.64 -13.60 -4.37
N ALA A 114 -2.94 -14.61 -3.82
CA ALA A 114 -3.51 -15.91 -3.50
C ALA A 114 -4.39 -15.92 -2.24
N PHE A 115 -4.38 -14.83 -1.44
CA PHE A 115 -5.07 -14.72 -0.16
C PHE A 115 -6.22 -13.69 -0.23
N PRO A 116 -7.48 -14.11 -0.49
CA PRO A 116 -8.60 -13.19 -0.74
C PRO A 116 -8.80 -12.09 0.31
N PRO A 117 -8.68 -12.34 1.65
CA PRO A 117 -8.81 -11.27 2.63
C PRO A 117 -7.71 -10.21 2.54
N GLY A 118 -6.47 -10.61 2.23
CA GLY A 118 -5.33 -9.70 2.03
C GLY A 118 -5.47 -8.92 0.72
N ARG A 119 -5.84 -9.61 -0.36
CA ARG A 119 -6.12 -8.99 -1.66
C ARG A 119 -7.19 -7.91 -1.55
N ALA A 120 -8.28 -8.16 -0.84
CA ALA A 120 -9.32 -7.16 -0.61
C ALA A 120 -8.81 -5.91 0.13
N VAL A 121 -7.85 -6.05 1.05
CA VAL A 121 -7.19 -4.91 1.70
C VAL A 121 -6.36 -4.13 0.70
N TYR A 122 -5.57 -4.82 -0.12
CA TYR A 122 -4.74 -4.22 -1.16
C TYR A 122 -5.56 -3.43 -2.19
N GLU A 123 -6.60 -4.06 -2.76
CA GLU A 123 -7.48 -3.44 -3.76
C GLU A 123 -8.16 -2.19 -3.21
N ARG A 124 -8.67 -2.25 -1.97
CA ARG A 124 -9.28 -1.09 -1.31
C ARG A 124 -8.26 0.03 -1.11
N ASN A 125 -7.05 -0.28 -0.67
CA ASN A 125 -6.00 0.71 -0.47
C ASN A 125 -5.60 1.36 -1.80
N THR A 126 -5.47 0.57 -2.87
CA THR A 126 -5.19 1.07 -4.22
C THR A 126 -6.28 1.99 -4.74
N ALA A 127 -7.55 1.65 -4.52
CA ALA A 127 -8.67 2.52 -4.90
C ALA A 127 -8.64 3.86 -4.14
N VAL A 128 -8.35 3.84 -2.83
CA VAL A 128 -8.18 5.08 -2.03
C VAL A 128 -7.01 5.91 -2.55
N ALA A 129 -5.87 5.27 -2.88
CA ALA A 129 -4.71 5.96 -3.43
C ALA A 129 -5.03 6.63 -4.78
N ALA A 130 -5.75 5.96 -5.66
CA ALA A 130 -6.17 6.53 -6.95
C ALA A 130 -7.16 7.69 -6.80
N GLN A 131 -8.11 7.59 -5.86
CA GLN A 131 -8.98 8.72 -5.51
C GLN A 131 -8.18 9.93 -5.00
N ARG A 132 -7.12 9.69 -4.25
CA ARG A 132 -6.24 10.75 -3.78
C ARG A 132 -5.50 11.44 -4.93
N VAL A 133 -4.99 10.69 -5.92
CA VAL A 133 -4.41 11.26 -7.15
C VAL A 133 -5.44 12.11 -7.88
N SER A 134 -6.66 11.60 -8.06
CA SER A 134 -7.76 12.36 -8.67
C SER A 134 -8.05 13.67 -7.93
N ALA A 135 -8.06 13.65 -6.59
CA ALA A 135 -8.26 14.85 -5.78
C ALA A 135 -7.12 15.88 -5.98
N LEU A 136 -5.86 15.42 -6.01
CA LEU A 136 -4.71 16.29 -6.28
C LEU A 136 -4.79 16.94 -7.68
N ILE A 137 -5.24 16.20 -8.68
CA ILE A 137 -5.45 16.74 -10.03
C ILE A 137 -6.58 17.76 -10.03
N THR A 138 -7.71 17.47 -9.37
CA THR A 138 -8.83 18.40 -9.24
C THR A 138 -8.41 19.72 -8.56
N GLU A 139 -7.61 19.64 -7.49
CA GLU A 139 -7.02 20.80 -6.84
C GLU A 139 -6.14 21.62 -7.80
N GLY A 140 -5.35 20.94 -8.64
CA GLY A 140 -4.51 21.58 -9.65
C GLY A 140 -5.32 22.25 -10.78
N VAL A 141 -6.42 21.65 -11.21
CA VAL A 141 -7.36 22.26 -12.18
C VAL A 141 -7.98 23.52 -11.58
N ALA A 142 -8.48 23.45 -10.33
CA ALA A 142 -9.05 24.60 -9.64
C ALA A 142 -8.04 25.75 -9.42
N ALA A 143 -6.76 25.41 -9.29
CA ALA A 143 -5.67 26.39 -9.19
C ALA A 143 -5.18 26.92 -10.56
N GLY A 144 -5.77 26.50 -11.68
CA GLY A 144 -5.37 26.90 -13.04
C GLY A 144 -3.98 26.40 -13.44
N ARG A 145 -3.51 25.29 -12.85
CA ARG A 145 -2.23 24.67 -13.17
C ARG A 145 -2.37 23.48 -14.11
N PHE A 146 -3.54 22.86 -14.13
CA PHE A 146 -3.89 21.76 -15.01
C PHE A 146 -5.09 22.13 -15.89
N ARG A 147 -5.13 21.58 -17.10
CA ARG A 147 -6.31 21.63 -17.97
C ARG A 147 -7.45 20.83 -17.36
N GLU A 148 -8.64 21.13 -17.75
CA GLU A 148 -9.82 20.33 -17.36
C GLU A 148 -9.72 18.90 -17.90
N VAL A 149 -9.94 17.92 -17.02
CA VAL A 149 -9.89 16.49 -17.30
C VAL A 149 -11.06 15.75 -16.65
N HIS A 150 -11.43 14.62 -17.20
CA HIS A 150 -12.46 13.77 -16.61
C HIS A 150 -11.91 12.99 -15.42
N ALA A 151 -12.15 13.51 -14.21
CA ALA A 151 -11.54 12.99 -12.96
C ALA A 151 -11.76 11.47 -12.74
N ALA A 152 -12.97 10.94 -13.07
CA ALA A 152 -13.25 9.52 -12.93
C ALA A 152 -12.41 8.65 -13.88
N LEU A 153 -12.16 9.12 -15.12
CA LEU A 153 -11.28 8.41 -16.06
C LEU A 153 -9.83 8.38 -15.56
N VAL A 154 -9.36 9.51 -15.01
CA VAL A 154 -8.01 9.56 -14.42
C VAL A 154 -7.89 8.59 -13.24
N ALA A 155 -8.88 8.58 -12.33
CA ALA A 155 -8.88 7.67 -11.19
C ALA A 155 -8.89 6.20 -11.63
N ASP A 156 -9.69 5.83 -12.63
CA ASP A 156 -9.77 4.47 -13.18
C ASP A 156 -8.45 4.04 -13.82
N THR A 157 -7.86 4.92 -14.64
CA THR A 157 -6.55 4.69 -15.29
C THR A 157 -5.44 4.46 -14.26
N VAL A 158 -5.36 5.34 -13.24
CA VAL A 158 -4.38 5.24 -12.16
C VAL A 158 -4.60 3.96 -11.38
N THR A 159 -5.83 3.63 -10.99
CA THR A 159 -6.15 2.38 -10.28
C THR A 159 -5.69 1.16 -11.06
N THR A 160 -6.06 1.09 -12.33
CA THR A 160 -5.72 -0.04 -13.21
C THR A 160 -4.22 -0.23 -13.32
N LEU A 161 -3.46 0.85 -13.54
CA LEU A 161 -2.00 0.75 -13.66
C LEU A 161 -1.34 0.41 -12.32
N MET A 162 -1.78 0.99 -11.20
CA MET A 162 -1.26 0.65 -9.88
C MET A 162 -1.48 -0.82 -9.52
N LEU A 163 -2.65 -1.39 -9.83
CA LEU A 163 -2.92 -2.82 -9.64
C LEU A 163 -2.01 -3.68 -10.52
N ARG A 164 -1.79 -3.31 -11.77
CA ARG A 164 -0.87 -4.01 -12.68
C ARG A 164 0.59 -3.95 -12.22
N ILE A 165 1.03 -2.80 -11.70
CA ILE A 165 2.38 -2.67 -11.11
C ILE A 165 2.51 -3.65 -9.95
N GLY A 166 1.60 -3.60 -8.98
CA GLY A 166 1.67 -4.45 -7.79
C GLY A 166 1.58 -5.95 -8.07
N ARG A 167 0.95 -6.37 -9.19
CA ARG A 167 0.93 -7.77 -9.65
C ARG A 167 2.18 -8.17 -10.45
N GLY A 168 3.09 -7.24 -10.73
CA GLY A 168 4.24 -7.44 -11.59
C GLY A 168 3.89 -7.56 -13.08
N ASP A 169 2.63 -7.28 -13.47
CA ASP A 169 2.20 -7.32 -14.87
C ASP A 169 2.93 -6.28 -15.71
N THR A 170 3.11 -5.08 -15.14
CA THR A 170 3.83 -3.99 -15.80
C THR A 170 5.30 -4.36 -16.00
N ALA A 171 5.97 -4.91 -14.99
CA ALA A 171 7.35 -5.35 -15.10
C ALA A 171 7.52 -6.42 -16.19
N ARG A 172 6.61 -7.40 -16.25
CA ARG A 172 6.64 -8.43 -17.31
C ARG A 172 6.40 -7.89 -18.70
N ALA A 173 5.55 -6.88 -18.83
CA ALA A 173 5.22 -6.30 -20.12
C ALA A 173 6.25 -5.27 -20.64
N THR A 174 6.93 -4.57 -19.75
CA THR A 174 7.77 -3.40 -20.09
C THR A 174 9.21 -3.51 -19.66
N GLY A 175 9.56 -4.42 -18.76
CA GLY A 175 10.88 -4.52 -18.13
C GLY A 175 11.15 -3.46 -17.05
N LEU A 176 10.23 -2.55 -16.78
CA LEU A 176 10.37 -1.52 -15.75
C LEU A 176 10.19 -2.13 -14.36
N ASP A 177 11.02 -1.73 -13.40
CA ASP A 177 10.71 -1.95 -11.99
C ASP A 177 9.54 -1.06 -11.51
N ASP A 178 9.00 -1.36 -10.32
CA ASP A 178 7.84 -0.66 -9.80
C ASP A 178 8.11 0.85 -9.65
N ALA A 179 9.31 1.22 -9.17
CA ALA A 179 9.66 2.63 -8.98
C ALA A 179 9.74 3.38 -10.31
N ALA A 180 10.32 2.76 -11.35
CA ALA A 180 10.34 3.32 -12.69
C ALA A 180 8.93 3.43 -13.27
N ALA A 181 8.09 2.40 -13.11
CA ALA A 181 6.71 2.43 -13.58
C ALA A 181 5.87 3.56 -12.94
N TYR A 182 6.04 3.80 -11.63
CA TYR A 182 5.37 4.93 -10.96
C TYR A 182 5.90 6.30 -11.41
N ARG A 183 7.21 6.43 -11.70
CA ARG A 183 7.77 7.67 -12.27
C ARG A 183 7.23 7.95 -13.68
N GLU A 184 7.16 6.93 -14.52
CA GLU A 184 6.57 7.04 -15.85
C GLU A 184 5.08 7.39 -15.80
N LEU A 185 4.32 6.79 -14.87
CA LEU A 185 2.92 7.17 -14.63
C LEU A 185 2.80 8.64 -14.26
N ALA A 186 3.63 9.14 -13.35
CA ALA A 186 3.64 10.55 -12.96
C ALA A 186 3.94 11.46 -14.15
N ALA A 187 4.97 11.11 -14.96
CA ALA A 187 5.34 11.86 -16.15
C ALA A 187 4.20 11.90 -17.18
N LEU A 188 3.60 10.75 -17.49
CA LEU A 188 2.47 10.67 -18.43
C LEU A 188 1.27 11.49 -17.98
N LEU A 189 0.92 11.42 -16.68
CA LEU A 189 -0.18 12.22 -16.14
C LEU A 189 0.12 13.70 -16.27
N LEU A 190 1.28 14.15 -15.81
CA LEU A 190 1.63 15.58 -15.81
C LEU A 190 1.74 16.14 -17.23
N HIS A 191 2.46 15.49 -18.15
CA HIS A 191 2.55 15.96 -19.55
C HIS A 191 1.19 15.94 -20.26
N GLY A 192 0.28 15.05 -19.84
CA GLY A 192 -1.07 14.98 -20.40
C GLY A 192 -2.06 16.03 -19.86
N ILE A 193 -1.78 16.65 -18.70
CA ILE A 193 -2.72 17.56 -18.02
C ILE A 193 -2.19 18.96 -17.71
N SER A 194 -0.88 19.19 -17.72
CA SER A 194 -0.29 20.53 -17.54
C SER A 194 -0.69 21.47 -18.69
N LEU A 195 -0.80 22.78 -18.37
CA LEU A 195 -1.08 23.86 -19.32
C LEU A 195 0.20 24.29 -20.04
#